data_bf21b9d4e0854ef371fd071a0ec3343c
#
_entry.id   bf21b9d4e0854ef371fd071a0ec3343c
#
_cell.length_a   1.000
_cell.length_b   1.000
_cell.length_c   1.000
_cell.angle_alpha   90.00
_cell.angle_beta   90.00
_cell.angle_gamma   90.00
#
_symmetry.space_group_name_H-M   'P 1'
#
loop_
_entity.id
_entity.type
_entity.pdbx_description
1 polymer ?
#
loop_
_entity_poly.entity_id
_entity_poly.type
_entity_poly.pdbx_seq_one_letter_code
_entity_poly.pdbx_strand_id
1 'polypeptide(L)'
;MINNENTPVEETIQTTDSITKGINDWLLTRPLISENYDIEIEELPDGTKMLALQRTGVELIKRYFKGRKEEHQYMLFLRENSEGDELKTANFDWLDDLVDDIYKQVENRNFPQIEDKQITSMRCANQITYEVSEDGTISNYAVQLYFTITSF
;
A
#
# COMPACT_ATOMS: atom_id res chain seq x y z
N MET A 1 5.45 -34.49 -20.31
CA MET A 1 5.95 -34.48 -18.99
C MET A 1 6.71 -33.22 -18.62
N ILE A 2 7.35 -32.68 -19.53
CA ILE A 2 8.14 -31.49 -19.25
C ILE A 2 7.28 -30.28 -19.04
N ASN A 3 6.10 -30.28 -19.54
CA ASN A 3 5.21 -29.17 -19.44
C ASN A 3 4.86 -28.77 -18.03
N ASN A 4 4.95 -29.72 -17.14
CA ASN A 4 4.55 -29.46 -15.77
C ASN A 4 5.41 -28.43 -15.10
N GLU A 5 6.61 -28.29 -15.57
CA GLU A 5 7.57 -27.40 -14.96
C GLU A 5 7.22 -25.95 -15.20
N ASN A 6 6.57 -25.67 -16.31
CA ASN A 6 6.22 -24.30 -16.62
C ASN A 6 5.12 -23.76 -15.72
N THR A 7 4.19 -24.63 -15.34
CA THR A 7 3.06 -24.18 -14.55
C THR A 7 3.47 -23.60 -13.20
N PRO A 8 4.32 -24.27 -12.40
CA PRO A 8 4.76 -23.68 -11.14
C PRO A 8 5.48 -22.35 -11.31
N VAL A 9 6.26 -22.24 -12.38
CA VAL A 9 6.99 -21.00 -12.62
C VAL A 9 6.03 -19.86 -12.92
N GLU A 10 5.03 -20.11 -13.72
CA GLU A 10 4.04 -19.09 -14.03
C GLU A 10 3.28 -18.64 -12.79
N GLU A 11 2.92 -19.58 -11.95
CA GLU A 11 2.22 -19.24 -10.72
C GLU A 11 3.09 -18.37 -9.82
N THR A 12 4.37 -18.67 -9.74
CA THR A 12 5.29 -17.88 -8.92
C THR A 12 5.38 -16.45 -9.43
N ILE A 13 5.41 -16.27 -10.75
CA ILE A 13 5.51 -14.95 -11.34
C ILE A 13 4.29 -14.10 -11.00
N GLN A 14 3.12 -14.71 -10.96
CA GLN A 14 1.87 -14.00 -10.71
C GLN A 14 1.58 -13.80 -9.24
N THR A 15 2.30 -14.48 -8.37
CA THR A 15 2.06 -14.43 -6.94
C THR A 15 2.66 -13.18 -6.33
N THR A 16 1.88 -12.49 -5.52
CA THR A 16 2.35 -11.37 -4.75
C THR A 16 3.32 -11.86 -3.68
N ASP A 17 4.40 -11.14 -3.42
CA ASP A 17 5.33 -11.51 -2.36
C ASP A 17 4.65 -11.43 -0.99
N SER A 18 5.19 -12.18 -0.03
CA SER A 18 4.56 -12.34 1.28
C SER A 18 4.51 -11.05 2.09
N ILE A 19 5.47 -10.15 1.88
CA ILE A 19 5.51 -8.86 2.56
C ILE A 19 4.38 -7.97 2.05
N THR A 20 4.26 -7.83 0.74
CA THR A 20 3.20 -7.04 0.14
C THR A 20 1.83 -7.59 0.50
N LYS A 21 1.68 -8.90 0.49
CA LYS A 21 0.42 -9.54 0.87
C LYS A 21 0.07 -9.23 2.33
N GLY A 22 1.03 -9.34 3.24
CA GLY A 22 0.81 -9.04 4.64
C GLY A 22 0.40 -7.60 4.88
N ILE A 23 1.03 -6.66 4.17
CA ILE A 23 0.68 -5.25 4.25
C ILE A 23 -0.71 -5.02 3.68
N ASN A 24 -1.01 -5.63 2.54
CA ASN A 24 -2.33 -5.51 1.92
C ASN A 24 -3.43 -6.04 2.85
N ASP A 25 -3.22 -7.21 3.43
CA ASP A 25 -4.18 -7.81 4.36
C ASP A 25 -4.42 -6.91 5.57
N TRP A 26 -3.34 -6.29 6.08
CA TRP A 26 -3.45 -5.38 7.21
C TRP A 26 -4.21 -4.10 6.83
N LEU A 27 -3.93 -3.53 5.67
CA LEU A 27 -4.64 -2.33 5.20
C LEU A 27 -6.13 -2.62 5.08
N LEU A 28 -6.51 -3.81 4.64
CA LEU A 28 -7.91 -4.20 4.53
C LEU A 28 -8.60 -4.38 5.89
N THR A 29 -7.84 -4.42 6.99
CA THR A 29 -8.45 -4.40 8.33
C THR A 29 -8.81 -2.98 8.78
N ARG A 30 -8.33 -1.94 8.09
CA ARG A 30 -8.64 -0.57 8.46
C ARG A 30 -10.05 -0.22 7.95
N PRO A 31 -10.95 0.23 8.85
CA PRO A 31 -12.34 0.50 8.45
C PRO A 31 -12.49 1.50 7.33
N LEU A 32 -11.65 2.55 7.29
CA LEU A 32 -11.69 3.53 6.21
C LEU A 32 -11.49 2.87 4.85
N ILE A 33 -10.71 1.82 4.78
CA ILE A 33 -10.48 1.09 3.54
C ILE A 33 -11.56 0.02 3.35
N SER A 34 -11.71 -0.88 4.31
CA SER A 34 -12.58 -2.05 4.14
C SER A 34 -14.04 -1.69 3.92
N GLU A 35 -14.50 -0.55 4.44
CA GLU A 35 -15.88 -0.12 4.29
C GLU A 35 -16.13 0.61 2.97
N ASN A 36 -15.09 1.03 2.27
CA ASN A 36 -15.23 1.87 1.09
C ASN A 36 -14.55 1.33 -0.17
N TYR A 37 -13.48 0.54 -0.03
CA TYR A 37 -12.62 0.16 -1.16
C TYR A 37 -12.13 -1.27 -1.06
N ASP A 38 -11.83 -1.85 -2.23
CA ASP A 38 -10.92 -2.98 -2.34
C ASP A 38 -9.57 -2.46 -2.80
N ILE A 39 -8.50 -3.21 -2.54
CA ILE A 39 -7.16 -2.82 -2.95
C ILE A 39 -6.67 -3.74 -4.06
N GLU A 40 -6.27 -3.15 -5.19
CA GLU A 40 -5.58 -3.88 -6.24
C GLU A 40 -4.08 -3.77 -6.02
N ILE A 41 -3.35 -4.85 -6.29
CA ILE A 41 -1.91 -4.88 -6.09
C ILE A 41 -1.21 -4.68 -7.41
N GLU A 42 -0.29 -3.72 -7.44
CA GLU A 42 0.56 -3.36 -8.59
C GLU A 42 -0.16 -2.75 -9.78
N GLU A 43 -1.49 -2.74 -9.81
CA GLU A 43 -2.26 -2.16 -10.89
C GLU A 43 -3.33 -1.24 -10.35
N LEU A 44 -3.58 -0.14 -11.05
CA LEU A 44 -4.74 0.71 -10.78
C LEU A 44 -5.71 0.52 -11.95
N PRO A 45 -6.76 -0.27 -11.78
CA PRO A 45 -7.68 -0.56 -12.88
C PRO A 45 -8.48 0.67 -13.29
N ASP A 46 -9.14 0.61 -14.43
CA ASP A 46 -10.00 1.69 -14.90
C ASP A 46 -11.21 1.83 -13.98
N GLY A 47 -11.75 3.04 -13.96
CA GLY A 47 -12.94 3.35 -13.16
C GLY A 47 -12.63 4.31 -12.03
N THR A 48 -13.65 4.63 -11.24
CA THR A 48 -13.51 5.50 -10.06
C THR A 48 -13.69 4.66 -8.81
N LYS A 49 -13.31 5.26 -7.68
CA LYS A 49 -13.44 4.64 -6.37
C LYS A 49 -12.57 3.38 -6.26
N MET A 50 -11.31 3.55 -6.59
CA MET A 50 -10.34 2.45 -6.65
C MET A 50 -9.14 2.77 -5.77
N LEU A 51 -8.60 1.74 -5.12
CA LEU A 51 -7.30 1.80 -4.44
C LEU A 51 -6.35 0.81 -5.10
N ALA A 52 -5.08 1.19 -5.15
CA ALA A 52 -4.02 0.28 -5.59
C ALA A 52 -2.79 0.46 -4.71
N LEU A 53 -2.14 -0.65 -4.39
CA LEU A 53 -0.92 -0.66 -3.59
C LEU A 53 0.23 -1.12 -4.49
N GLN A 54 1.25 -0.28 -4.62
CA GLN A 54 2.40 -0.58 -5.46
C GLN A 54 3.67 -0.52 -4.64
N ARG A 55 4.49 -1.55 -4.73
CA ARG A 55 5.81 -1.55 -4.11
C ARG A 55 6.74 -0.67 -4.93
N THR A 56 7.41 0.27 -4.27
CA THR A 56 8.26 1.23 -4.98
C THR A 56 9.74 1.05 -4.67
N GLY A 57 10.09 0.35 -3.59
CA GLY A 57 11.49 0.10 -3.31
C GLY A 57 11.73 -0.55 -1.97
N VAL A 58 12.97 -0.94 -1.77
CA VAL A 58 13.47 -1.48 -0.50
C VAL A 58 14.84 -0.88 -0.26
N GLU A 59 15.05 -0.37 0.94
CA GLU A 59 16.34 0.21 1.31
C GLU A 59 16.85 -0.50 2.54
N LEU A 60 18.13 -0.93 2.50
CA LEU A 60 18.78 -1.56 3.64
C LEU A 60 19.15 -0.47 4.65
N ILE A 61 18.62 -0.61 5.88
CA ILE A 61 18.95 0.31 6.97
C ILE A 61 20.16 -0.18 7.75
N LYS A 62 20.15 -1.45 8.12
CA LYS A 62 21.23 -2.03 8.93
C LYS A 62 21.31 -3.53 8.73
N ARG A 63 22.54 -4.03 8.68
CA ARG A 63 22.79 -5.47 8.61
C ARG A 63 23.31 -5.94 9.96
N TYR A 64 22.70 -7.01 10.45
CA TYR A 64 23.12 -7.66 11.70
C TYR A 64 23.85 -8.95 11.37
N PHE A 65 24.42 -9.57 12.39
CA PHE A 65 25.12 -10.84 12.21
C PHE A 65 24.20 -11.91 11.62
N LYS A 66 22.97 -11.98 12.10
CA LYS A 66 21.98 -12.96 11.63
C LYS A 66 20.69 -12.29 11.20
N GLY A 67 20.78 -11.30 10.34
CA GLY A 67 19.56 -10.67 9.88
C GLY A 67 19.82 -9.26 9.37
N ARG A 68 18.72 -8.57 9.07
CA ARG A 68 18.82 -7.22 8.57
C ARG A 68 17.55 -6.43 8.85
N LYS A 69 17.71 -5.13 8.81
CA LYS A 69 16.62 -4.17 8.95
C LYS A 69 16.51 -3.41 7.65
N GLU A 70 15.33 -3.38 7.08
CA GLU A 70 15.07 -2.74 5.80
C GLU A 70 13.87 -1.82 5.90
N GLU A 71 13.84 -0.79 5.06
CA GLU A 71 12.66 0.01 4.86
C GLU A 71 12.03 -0.39 3.54
N HIS A 72 10.80 -0.88 3.60
CA HIS A 72 10.02 -1.24 2.43
C HIS A 72 9.09 -0.08 2.09
N GLN A 73 9.13 0.35 0.85
CA GLN A 73 8.48 1.55 0.38
C GLN A 73 7.34 1.19 -0.56
N TYR A 74 6.19 1.79 -0.32
CA TYR A 74 4.99 1.56 -1.11
C TYR A 74 4.34 2.88 -1.47
N MET A 75 3.59 2.85 -2.57
CA MET A 75 2.70 3.94 -2.93
C MET A 75 1.28 3.41 -2.87
N LEU A 76 0.42 4.11 -2.15
CA LEU A 76 -1.01 3.82 -2.16
C LEU A 76 -1.69 4.86 -3.03
N PHE A 77 -2.33 4.41 -4.09
CA PHE A 77 -3.05 5.26 -5.02
C PHE A 77 -4.55 5.20 -4.75
N LEU A 78 -5.18 6.35 -4.77
CA LEU A 78 -6.63 6.49 -4.70
C LEU A 78 -7.10 7.15 -5.98
N ARG A 79 -8.01 6.51 -6.72
CA ARG A 79 -8.70 7.15 -7.83
C ARG A 79 -10.13 7.41 -7.43
N GLU A 80 -10.54 8.67 -7.52
CA GLU A 80 -11.85 9.07 -7.06
C GLU A 80 -12.39 10.20 -7.93
N ASN A 81 -13.71 10.35 -7.93
CA ASN A 81 -14.36 11.49 -8.56
C ASN A 81 -13.93 12.75 -7.80
N SER A 82 -13.50 13.77 -8.54
CA SER A 82 -13.00 15.01 -7.96
C SER A 82 -13.68 16.23 -8.60
N GLU A 83 -14.84 16.06 -9.19
CA GLU A 83 -15.56 17.17 -9.80
C GLU A 83 -16.08 18.10 -8.72
N GLY A 84 -15.55 19.33 -8.72
CA GLY A 84 -15.93 20.36 -7.76
C GLY A 84 -15.11 20.33 -6.48
N ASP A 85 -15.10 21.46 -5.77
CA ASP A 85 -14.25 21.64 -4.59
C ASP A 85 -14.66 20.75 -3.43
N GLU A 86 -15.94 20.44 -3.30
CA GLU A 86 -16.41 19.59 -2.21
C GLU A 86 -15.83 18.19 -2.29
N LEU A 87 -15.82 17.59 -3.49
CA LEU A 87 -15.28 16.24 -3.67
C LEU A 87 -13.76 16.24 -3.52
N LYS A 88 -13.08 17.27 -4.02
CA LYS A 88 -11.63 17.37 -3.84
C LYS A 88 -11.27 17.45 -2.37
N THR A 89 -11.98 18.26 -1.61
CA THR A 89 -11.78 18.39 -0.18
C THR A 89 -12.06 17.09 0.55
N ALA A 90 -13.17 16.42 0.19
CA ALA A 90 -13.54 15.16 0.81
C ALA A 90 -12.49 14.08 0.56
N ASN A 91 -11.90 14.05 -0.64
CA ASN A 91 -10.87 13.09 -0.99
C ASN A 91 -9.60 13.31 -0.16
N PHE A 92 -9.16 14.56 0.00
CA PHE A 92 -8.01 14.86 0.86
C PHE A 92 -8.31 14.60 2.33
N ASP A 93 -9.53 14.91 2.80
CA ASP A 93 -9.92 14.61 4.17
C ASP A 93 -9.85 13.12 4.44
N TRP A 94 -10.29 12.30 3.49
CA TRP A 94 -10.22 10.85 3.62
C TRP A 94 -8.77 10.37 3.73
N LEU A 95 -7.87 10.93 2.90
CA LEU A 95 -6.44 10.59 2.96
C LEU A 95 -5.84 11.03 4.31
N ASP A 96 -6.18 12.21 4.78
CA ASP A 96 -5.71 12.70 6.06
C ASP A 96 -6.18 11.78 7.20
N ASP A 97 -7.44 11.38 7.16
CA ASP A 97 -8.00 10.47 8.15
C ASP A 97 -7.32 9.10 8.12
N LEU A 98 -7.00 8.61 6.93
CA LEU A 98 -6.28 7.35 6.79
C LEU A 98 -4.88 7.45 7.38
N VAL A 99 -4.16 8.54 7.10
CA VAL A 99 -2.83 8.76 7.66
C VAL A 99 -2.89 8.84 9.18
N ASP A 100 -3.88 9.56 9.71
CA ASP A 100 -4.08 9.66 11.16
C ASP A 100 -4.34 8.29 11.78
N ASP A 101 -5.15 7.46 11.12
CA ASP A 101 -5.42 6.10 11.58
C ASP A 101 -4.14 5.26 11.59
N ILE A 102 -3.33 5.36 10.53
CA ILE A 102 -2.08 4.62 10.46
C ILE A 102 -1.16 5.01 11.60
N TYR A 103 -1.01 6.30 11.90
CA TYR A 103 -0.18 6.74 13.02
C TYR A 103 -0.74 6.29 14.37
N LYS A 104 -2.06 6.23 14.48
CA LYS A 104 -2.67 5.67 15.70
C LYS A 104 -2.30 4.18 15.86
N GLN A 105 -2.26 3.44 14.75
CA GLN A 105 -1.84 2.03 14.81
C GLN A 105 -0.37 1.91 15.20
N VAL A 106 0.49 2.82 14.76
CA VAL A 106 1.88 2.86 15.20
C VAL A 106 1.98 3.05 16.72
N GLU A 107 1.21 3.98 17.27
CA GLU A 107 1.19 4.21 18.71
C GLU A 107 0.74 2.96 19.47
N ASN A 108 -0.24 2.25 18.94
CA ASN A 108 -0.78 1.03 19.54
C ASN A 108 0.03 -0.21 19.22
N ARG A 109 1.10 -0.08 18.43
CA ARG A 109 1.94 -1.19 17.95
C ARG A 109 1.14 -2.25 17.20
N ASN A 110 0.12 -1.82 16.50
CA ASN A 110 -0.69 -2.71 15.66
C ASN A 110 -0.13 -2.68 14.24
N PHE A 111 0.82 -3.55 13.97
CA PHE A 111 1.52 -3.62 12.71
C PHE A 111 1.06 -4.80 11.86
N PRO A 112 1.27 -4.75 10.53
CA PRO A 112 1.04 -5.93 9.70
C PRO A 112 1.82 -7.13 10.19
N GLN A 113 1.23 -8.31 10.07
CA GLN A 113 1.85 -9.57 10.50
C GLN A 113 2.42 -10.28 9.29
N ILE A 114 3.71 -10.54 9.33
CA ILE A 114 4.43 -11.20 8.25
C ILE A 114 5.23 -12.35 8.86
N GLU A 115 5.12 -13.53 8.27
CA GLU A 115 5.82 -14.70 8.77
C GLU A 115 7.33 -14.49 8.74
N ASP A 116 7.99 -14.84 9.84
CA ASP A 116 9.44 -14.76 10.00
C ASP A 116 10.04 -13.36 9.91
N LYS A 117 9.20 -12.33 9.97
CA LYS A 117 9.64 -10.95 9.92
C LYS A 117 8.87 -10.13 10.94
N GLN A 118 9.45 -9.01 11.34
CA GLN A 118 8.82 -8.12 12.29
C GLN A 118 8.80 -6.70 11.75
N ILE A 119 7.61 -6.12 11.70
CA ILE A 119 7.48 -4.69 11.39
C ILE A 119 7.59 -3.95 12.71
N THR A 120 8.49 -2.96 12.74
CA THR A 120 8.76 -2.20 13.96
C THR A 120 8.34 -0.75 13.86
N SER A 121 8.07 -0.25 12.65
CA SER A 121 7.62 1.12 12.46
C SER A 121 6.97 1.28 11.10
N MET A 122 6.08 2.26 11.01
CA MET A 122 5.44 2.68 9.75
C MET A 122 5.39 4.19 9.74
N ARG A 123 5.50 4.78 8.55
CA ARG A 123 5.30 6.22 8.38
C ARG A 123 4.70 6.51 7.02
N CYS A 124 4.10 7.68 6.90
CA CYS A 124 3.48 8.15 5.66
C CYS A 124 4.15 9.45 5.24
N ALA A 125 4.12 9.72 3.94
CA ALA A 125 4.69 10.97 3.40
C ALA A 125 4.01 11.30 2.07
N ASN A 126 4.13 12.58 1.67
CA ASN A 126 3.81 13.04 0.32
C ASN A 126 2.39 12.69 -0.14
N GLN A 127 1.40 13.18 0.60
CA GLN A 127 0.01 13.11 0.14
C GLN A 127 -0.18 14.14 -0.96
N ILE A 128 -0.33 13.67 -2.20
CA ILE A 128 -0.39 14.57 -3.36
C ILE A 128 -1.51 14.15 -4.31
N THR A 129 -1.94 15.11 -5.13
CA THR A 129 -2.69 14.79 -6.34
C THR A 129 -1.66 14.36 -7.38
N TYR A 130 -1.72 13.09 -7.75
CA TYR A 130 -0.75 12.50 -8.66
C TYR A 130 -1.08 12.82 -10.12
N GLU A 131 -2.35 12.75 -10.47
CA GLU A 131 -2.79 12.95 -11.85
C GLU A 131 -4.25 13.37 -11.86
N VAL A 132 -4.63 14.20 -12.83
CA VAL A 132 -6.02 14.63 -13.02
C VAL A 132 -6.40 14.32 -14.46
N SER A 133 -7.62 13.80 -14.68
CA SER A 133 -8.12 13.53 -16.02
C SER A 133 -8.26 14.81 -16.82
N GLU A 134 -8.32 14.69 -18.16
CA GLU A 134 -8.39 15.86 -19.05
C GLU A 134 -9.59 16.74 -18.74
N ASP A 135 -10.73 16.14 -18.41
CA ASP A 135 -11.94 16.88 -18.11
C ASP A 135 -12.02 17.36 -16.65
N GLY A 136 -11.03 17.01 -15.84
CA GLY A 136 -10.95 17.43 -14.45
C GLY A 136 -11.91 16.74 -13.49
N THR A 137 -12.60 15.70 -13.94
CA THR A 137 -13.64 15.06 -13.12
C THR A 137 -13.12 13.90 -12.28
N ILE A 138 -11.95 13.35 -12.61
CA ILE A 138 -11.36 12.20 -11.92
C ILE A 138 -9.93 12.56 -11.56
N SER A 139 -9.54 12.26 -10.31
CA SER A 139 -8.17 12.48 -9.86
C SER A 139 -7.61 11.21 -9.26
N ASN A 140 -6.30 11.01 -9.46
CA ASN A 140 -5.51 10.01 -8.78
C ASN A 140 -4.70 10.72 -7.70
N TYR A 141 -4.86 10.26 -6.48
CA TYR A 141 -4.10 10.75 -5.35
C TYR A 141 -3.10 9.66 -4.95
N ALA A 142 -2.03 10.07 -4.32
CA ALA A 142 -1.03 9.12 -3.86
C ALA A 142 -0.53 9.51 -2.47
N VAL A 143 -0.25 8.50 -1.67
CA VAL A 143 0.43 8.67 -0.40
C VAL A 143 1.52 7.61 -0.32
N GLN A 144 2.71 8.02 0.13
CA GLN A 144 3.81 7.08 0.31
C GLN A 144 3.74 6.44 1.68
N LEU A 145 3.91 5.12 1.72
CA LEU A 145 3.93 4.34 2.95
C LEU A 145 5.29 3.69 3.09
N TYR A 146 5.85 3.78 4.28
CA TYR A 146 7.16 3.21 4.59
C TYR A 146 7.03 2.28 5.78
N PHE A 147 7.53 1.06 5.62
CA PHE A 147 7.47 0.03 6.66
C PHE A 147 8.88 -0.41 7.01
N THR A 148 9.25 -0.28 8.26
CA THR A 148 10.54 -0.77 8.75
C THR A 148 10.37 -2.23 9.15
N ILE A 149 11.11 -3.11 8.48
CA ILE A 149 10.98 -4.56 8.65
C ILE A 149 12.32 -5.16 9.07
N THR A 150 12.29 -5.95 10.12
CA THR A 150 13.45 -6.71 10.57
C THR A 150 13.27 -8.18 10.22
N SER A 151 14.28 -8.76 9.58
CA SER A 151 14.34 -10.19 9.25
C SER A 151 15.45 -10.83 10.04
N PHE A 152 15.25 -12.07 10.42
CA PHE A 152 16.25 -12.84 11.19
C PHE A 152 16.69 -14.11 10.46
#